data_bbd7690d85765b94eb237e2ea187d38f
#
_entry.id   bbd7690d85765b94eb237e2ea187d38f
#
_cell.length_a   1.000
_cell.length_b   1.000
_cell.length_c   1.000
_cell.angle_alpha   90.00
_cell.angle_beta   90.00
_cell.angle_gamma   90.00
#
_symmetry.space_group_name_H-M   'P 1'
#
loop_
_entity.id
_entity.type
_entity.pdbx_description
1 polymer ?
#
loop_
_entity_poly.entity_id
_entity_poly.type
_entity_poly.pdbx_seq_one_letter_code
_entity_poly.pdbx_strand_id
1 'polypeptide(L)'
;MSVFRKHDDGPVSTALEAQGLTWLAEAMADGGAHVVPVTSGPGWLEEPRLTATSVTPAGAEAFGRALAVTHAAGAPAFGAAPPGWDGRAQMGRSDIRLRPHAVEEGEPRRWGEFYAEDRILPYLQPSRDNGSISAGGAGVVERLCERLRDGDFDNDQPALVRAGARERGARVAVARTHGDLWCGNVLWTPADEAAQWAPPRAGLGPQTSSSVEALTGDSADRPTVVGVLIDPMAQGAHAETDLAALGVFGQRYLDRIYAAYHEVSPLAEGWRERVGLHSWHILMIHAFLFGGGYGGEAVAVARQYL
;
A
#
# COMPACT_ATOMS: atom_id res chain seq x y z
N MET A 1 9.35 21.11 -17.35
CA MET A 1 9.89 19.93 -16.63
C MET A 1 10.11 18.80 -17.62
N SER A 2 11.13 17.96 -17.43
CA SER A 2 11.25 16.71 -18.18
C SER A 2 10.21 15.71 -17.67
N VAL A 3 9.69 14.88 -18.55
CA VAL A 3 8.71 13.85 -18.21
C VAL A 3 9.35 12.46 -18.26
N PHE A 4 8.79 11.55 -17.51
CA PHE A 4 9.05 10.12 -17.59
C PHE A 4 7.82 9.47 -18.21
N ARG A 5 8.00 8.73 -19.31
CA ARG A 5 6.90 8.05 -19.98
C ARG A 5 7.09 6.55 -19.92
N LYS A 6 6.04 5.86 -19.50
CA LYS A 6 5.93 4.39 -19.56
C LYS A 6 5.03 4.00 -20.73
N HIS A 7 5.39 2.91 -21.36
CA HIS A 7 4.58 2.25 -22.38
C HIS A 7 4.36 0.79 -21.98
N ASP A 8 3.18 0.31 -22.20
CA ASP A 8 2.87 -1.11 -22.02
C ASP A 8 3.23 -1.92 -23.25
N ASP A 9 3.57 -3.19 -23.02
CA ASP A 9 3.47 -4.24 -24.05
C ASP A 9 2.00 -4.61 -24.32
N GLY A 10 1.06 -4.01 -23.55
CA GLY A 10 -0.40 -4.11 -23.65
C GLY A 10 -1.08 -3.00 -22.83
N PRO A 11 -2.37 -2.69 -23.06
CA PRO A 11 -3.03 -1.49 -22.55
C PRO A 11 -3.39 -1.51 -21.04
N VAL A 12 -3.04 -2.57 -20.30
CA VAL A 12 -3.67 -2.86 -18.99
C VAL A 12 -2.90 -2.31 -17.81
N SER A 13 -1.56 -2.37 -17.78
CA SER A 13 -0.79 -2.02 -16.59
C SER A 13 -0.71 -0.52 -16.37
N THR A 14 -0.40 0.29 -17.39
CA THR A 14 -0.33 1.75 -17.27
C THR A 14 -1.68 2.38 -16.96
N ALA A 15 -2.77 1.83 -17.48
CA ALA A 15 -4.12 2.31 -17.19
C ALA A 15 -4.51 2.08 -15.72
N LEU A 16 -4.24 0.88 -15.16
CA LEU A 16 -4.50 0.59 -13.75
C LEU A 16 -3.62 1.42 -12.83
N GLU A 17 -2.34 1.57 -13.16
CA GLU A 17 -1.41 2.41 -12.42
C GLU A 17 -1.88 3.88 -12.38
N ALA A 18 -2.24 4.45 -13.53
CA ALA A 18 -2.75 5.82 -13.62
C ALA A 18 -4.02 6.02 -12.79
N GLN A 19 -4.93 5.04 -12.80
CA GLN A 19 -6.14 5.08 -11.99
C GLN A 19 -5.83 4.93 -10.50
N GLY A 20 -4.87 4.10 -10.14
CA GLY A 20 -4.36 3.94 -8.78
C GLY A 20 -3.74 5.23 -8.24
N LEU A 21 -2.86 5.87 -9.02
CA LEU A 21 -2.27 7.19 -8.69
C LEU A 21 -3.36 8.25 -8.48
N THR A 22 -4.34 8.32 -9.37
CA THR A 22 -5.46 9.25 -9.26
C THR A 22 -6.26 9.02 -7.98
N TRP A 23 -6.57 7.76 -7.67
CA TRP A 23 -7.30 7.40 -6.45
C TRP A 23 -6.52 7.72 -5.17
N LEU A 24 -5.23 7.39 -5.12
CA LEU A 24 -4.38 7.73 -3.97
C LEU A 24 -4.26 9.25 -3.78
N ALA A 25 -4.16 10.01 -4.88
CA ALA A 25 -4.01 11.47 -4.86
C ALA A 25 -5.22 12.20 -4.26
N GLU A 26 -6.42 11.61 -4.28
CA GLU A 26 -7.61 12.20 -3.63
C GLU A 26 -7.35 12.51 -2.14
N ALA A 27 -6.58 11.67 -1.45
CA ALA A 27 -6.26 11.86 -0.03
C ALA A 27 -5.33 13.05 0.23
N MET A 28 -4.63 13.57 -0.77
CA MET A 28 -3.70 14.70 -0.61
C MET A 28 -4.40 15.96 -0.11
N ALA A 29 -5.66 16.19 -0.51
CA ALA A 29 -6.46 17.32 -0.07
C ALA A 29 -6.67 17.35 1.46
N ASP A 30 -6.71 16.18 2.09
CA ASP A 30 -6.89 16.01 3.54
C ASP A 30 -5.54 15.85 4.28
N GLY A 31 -4.42 16.01 3.57
CA GLY A 31 -3.06 15.86 4.14
C GLY A 31 -2.46 14.47 3.97
N GLY A 32 -2.98 13.66 3.07
CA GLY A 32 -2.41 12.38 2.66
C GLY A 32 -1.03 12.52 2.00
N ALA A 33 -0.35 11.40 1.81
CA ALA A 33 0.97 11.33 1.19
C ALA A 33 0.95 11.96 -0.21
N HIS A 34 2.04 12.62 -0.57
CA HIS A 34 2.20 13.13 -1.93
C HIS A 34 2.18 11.96 -2.92
N VAL A 35 1.49 12.16 -4.03
CA VAL A 35 1.40 11.21 -5.14
C VAL A 35 1.87 11.91 -6.39
N VAL A 36 2.65 11.24 -7.22
CA VAL A 36 3.11 11.83 -8.48
C VAL A 36 1.91 12.12 -9.38
N PRO A 37 1.81 13.32 -9.98
CA PRO A 37 0.74 13.59 -10.93
C PRO A 37 0.95 12.79 -12.20
N VAL A 38 -0.13 12.27 -12.77
CA VAL A 38 -0.11 11.41 -13.93
C VAL A 38 -0.99 11.93 -15.04
N THR A 39 -0.52 11.82 -16.27
CA THR A 39 -1.32 11.94 -17.50
C THR A 39 -1.22 10.62 -18.24
N SER A 40 -2.32 10.10 -18.73
CA SER A 40 -2.35 8.78 -19.37
C SER A 40 -3.23 8.74 -20.62
N GLY A 41 -2.98 7.74 -21.44
CA GLY A 41 -3.77 7.38 -22.60
C GLY A 41 -3.65 5.88 -22.87
N PRO A 42 -4.26 5.38 -23.96
CA PRO A 42 -4.20 3.96 -24.29
C PRO A 42 -2.76 3.44 -24.40
N GLY A 43 -2.34 2.57 -23.48
CA GLY A 43 -1.02 1.94 -23.49
C GLY A 43 0.16 2.83 -23.11
N TRP A 44 -0.08 3.97 -22.47
CA TRP A 44 0.99 4.83 -21.96
C TRP A 44 0.54 5.68 -20.77
N LEU A 45 1.50 6.06 -19.92
CA LEU A 45 1.36 7.13 -18.96
C LEU A 45 2.60 8.04 -18.94
N GLU A 46 2.43 9.25 -18.48
CA GLU A 46 3.49 10.24 -18.25
C GLU A 46 3.40 10.82 -16.85
N GLU A 47 4.56 10.96 -16.24
CA GLU A 47 4.78 11.58 -14.94
C GLU A 47 5.88 12.63 -15.04
N PRO A 48 5.89 13.71 -14.24
CA PRO A 48 7.04 14.58 -14.14
C PRO A 48 8.24 13.77 -13.61
N ARG A 49 9.41 14.02 -14.17
CA ARG A 49 10.65 13.46 -13.63
C ARG A 49 11.03 14.20 -12.36
N LEU A 50 10.94 13.53 -11.23
CA LEU A 50 11.23 14.09 -9.92
C LEU A 50 12.75 14.20 -9.68
N THR A 51 13.15 15.25 -8.97
CA THR A 51 14.52 15.39 -8.47
C THR A 51 14.73 14.47 -7.27
N ALA A 52 15.48 13.39 -7.45
CA ALA A 52 15.78 12.47 -6.37
C ALA A 52 16.73 13.12 -5.33
N THR A 53 16.39 12.97 -4.06
CA THR A 53 17.22 13.40 -2.94
C THR A 53 17.23 12.35 -1.83
N SER A 54 18.05 12.55 -0.80
CA SER A 54 18.08 11.64 0.34
C SER A 54 16.96 11.96 1.31
N VAL A 55 16.29 10.92 1.82
CA VAL A 55 15.32 11.06 2.90
C VAL A 55 15.94 11.68 4.14
N THR A 56 15.22 12.60 4.77
CA THR A 56 15.58 13.19 6.07
C THR A 56 14.73 12.61 7.20
N PRO A 57 15.17 12.68 8.48
CA PRO A 57 14.34 12.25 9.61
C PRO A 57 12.97 12.92 9.63
N ALA A 58 12.91 14.25 9.45
CA ALA A 58 11.67 15.02 9.42
C ALA A 58 10.79 14.64 8.22
N GLY A 59 11.40 14.40 7.03
CA GLY A 59 10.67 13.90 5.85
C GLY A 59 10.05 12.53 6.08
N ALA A 60 10.80 11.61 6.73
CA ALA A 60 10.30 10.28 7.07
C ALA A 60 9.09 10.34 8.04
N GLU A 61 9.18 11.18 9.08
CA GLU A 61 8.08 11.39 10.03
C GLU A 61 6.85 12.02 9.36
N ALA A 62 7.06 13.06 8.53
CA ALA A 62 5.97 13.68 7.78
C ALA A 62 5.29 12.70 6.83
N PHE A 63 6.08 11.83 6.16
CA PHE A 63 5.56 10.78 5.30
C PHE A 63 4.72 9.76 6.09
N GLY A 64 5.20 9.32 7.28
CA GLY A 64 4.45 8.39 8.14
C GLY A 64 3.07 8.95 8.53
N ARG A 65 3.00 10.21 8.95
CA ARG A 65 1.73 10.89 9.27
C ARG A 65 0.82 11.01 8.05
N ALA A 66 1.36 11.40 6.91
CA ALA A 66 0.59 11.56 5.68
C ALA A 66 0.08 10.20 5.13
N LEU A 67 0.88 9.13 5.24
CA LEU A 67 0.47 7.79 4.85
C LEU A 67 -0.73 7.29 5.67
N ALA A 68 -0.77 7.62 6.98
CA ALA A 68 -1.92 7.29 7.82
C ALA A 68 -3.22 7.95 7.32
N VAL A 69 -3.14 9.18 6.82
CA VAL A 69 -4.29 9.88 6.21
C VAL A 69 -4.68 9.24 4.88
N THR A 70 -3.71 8.88 4.04
CA THR A 70 -3.99 8.14 2.79
C THR A 70 -4.73 6.83 3.07
N HIS A 71 -4.27 6.05 4.04
CA HIS A 71 -4.95 4.81 4.44
C HIS A 71 -6.36 5.06 4.98
N ALA A 72 -6.56 6.15 5.75
CA ALA A 72 -7.85 6.52 6.34
C ALA A 72 -8.89 6.96 5.30
N ALA A 73 -8.47 7.42 4.12
CA ALA A 73 -9.38 7.68 3.00
C ALA A 73 -10.20 6.44 2.62
N GLY A 74 -9.68 5.25 2.89
CA GLY A 74 -10.39 3.99 2.90
C GLY A 74 -10.76 3.43 1.53
N ALA A 75 -11.26 2.21 1.55
CA ALA A 75 -11.76 1.47 0.41
C ALA A 75 -13.07 0.75 0.78
N PRO A 76 -13.91 0.35 -0.21
CA PRO A 76 -15.19 -0.29 0.07
C PRO A 76 -15.06 -1.71 0.63
N ALA A 77 -14.03 -2.46 0.26
CA ALA A 77 -13.80 -3.83 0.68
C ALA A 77 -12.32 -4.24 0.50
N PHE A 78 -11.90 -5.32 1.15
CA PHE A 78 -10.62 -5.97 0.86
C PHE A 78 -10.62 -6.48 -0.59
N GLY A 79 -9.56 -6.19 -1.34
CA GLY A 79 -9.45 -6.53 -2.76
C GLY A 79 -10.21 -5.60 -3.71
N ALA A 80 -10.81 -4.52 -3.21
CA ALA A 80 -11.42 -3.52 -4.09
C ALA A 80 -10.36 -2.80 -4.93
N ALA A 81 -10.61 -2.71 -6.23
CA ALA A 81 -9.84 -1.92 -7.16
C ALA A 81 -10.06 -0.40 -6.97
N PRO A 82 -9.24 0.46 -7.57
CA PRO A 82 -9.58 1.87 -7.74
C PRO A 82 -10.97 2.04 -8.36
N PRO A 83 -11.75 3.07 -7.97
CA PRO A 83 -13.12 3.27 -8.45
C PRO A 83 -13.20 3.30 -9.98
N GLY A 84 -14.17 2.58 -10.53
CA GLY A 84 -14.39 2.48 -11.97
C GLY A 84 -13.46 1.51 -12.71
N TRP A 85 -12.53 0.83 -12.04
CA TRP A 85 -11.74 -0.23 -12.64
C TRP A 85 -12.50 -1.56 -12.63
N ASP A 86 -12.70 -2.14 -13.79
CA ASP A 86 -13.33 -3.45 -14.01
C ASP A 86 -12.46 -4.38 -14.89
N GLY A 87 -11.26 -3.90 -15.20
CA GLY A 87 -10.32 -4.61 -16.06
C GLY A 87 -9.48 -5.65 -15.34
N ARG A 88 -8.63 -6.32 -16.13
CA ARG A 88 -7.61 -7.22 -15.63
C ARG A 88 -6.54 -6.42 -14.87
N ALA A 89 -6.08 -6.92 -13.73
CA ALA A 89 -5.01 -6.31 -12.97
C ALA A 89 -3.73 -7.14 -13.09
N GLN A 90 -2.60 -6.47 -13.33
CA GLN A 90 -1.28 -7.09 -13.45
C GLN A 90 -0.23 -6.27 -12.69
N MET A 91 0.71 -6.97 -12.08
CA MET A 91 1.95 -6.42 -11.52
C MET A 91 3.11 -7.11 -12.25
N GLY A 92 3.79 -6.38 -13.14
CA GLY A 92 4.75 -6.96 -14.05
C GLY A 92 4.07 -8.06 -14.91
N ARG A 93 4.58 -9.29 -14.84
CA ARG A 93 4.00 -10.46 -15.54
C ARG A 93 3.02 -11.27 -14.71
N SER A 94 2.67 -10.80 -13.52
CA SER A 94 1.78 -11.50 -12.59
C SER A 94 0.37 -10.94 -12.66
N ASP A 95 -0.62 -11.82 -12.85
CA ASP A 95 -2.01 -11.44 -12.65
C ASP A 95 -2.31 -11.21 -11.16
N ILE A 96 -2.94 -10.11 -10.86
CA ILE A 96 -3.41 -9.75 -9.51
C ILE A 96 -4.93 -9.89 -9.49
N ARG A 97 -5.47 -10.49 -8.43
CA ARG A 97 -6.91 -10.60 -8.25
C ARG A 97 -7.44 -9.41 -7.46
N LEU A 98 -8.26 -8.59 -8.10
CA LEU A 98 -9.01 -7.51 -7.46
C LEU A 98 -10.47 -7.93 -7.36
N ARG A 99 -10.83 -8.61 -6.26
CA ARG A 99 -12.16 -9.18 -6.02
C ARG A 99 -12.69 -8.72 -4.67
N PRO A 100 -13.59 -7.71 -4.62
CA PRO A 100 -14.04 -7.12 -3.37
C PRO A 100 -15.00 -8.00 -2.56
N HIS A 101 -15.64 -8.98 -3.20
CA HIS A 101 -16.68 -9.81 -2.58
C HIS A 101 -16.40 -11.30 -2.75
N ALA A 102 -16.89 -12.11 -1.83
CA ALA A 102 -17.08 -13.53 -2.07
C ALA A 102 -18.06 -13.71 -3.24
N VAL A 103 -17.79 -14.71 -4.09
CA VAL A 103 -18.44 -14.85 -5.40
C VAL A 103 -19.97 -15.02 -5.31
N GLU A 104 -20.51 -15.48 -4.18
CA GLU A 104 -21.90 -15.92 -4.07
C GLU A 104 -22.81 -15.06 -3.20
N GLU A 105 -22.28 -14.19 -2.34
CA GLU A 105 -23.09 -13.55 -1.30
C GLU A 105 -23.07 -12.01 -1.25
N GLY A 106 -22.23 -11.35 -2.06
CA GLY A 106 -22.11 -9.88 -2.07
C GLY A 106 -21.57 -9.27 -0.76
N GLU A 107 -21.15 -10.12 0.19
CA GLU A 107 -20.59 -9.69 1.46
C GLU A 107 -19.09 -9.42 1.34
N PRO A 108 -18.56 -8.34 1.97
CA PRO A 108 -17.15 -8.10 2.05
C PRO A 108 -16.43 -9.27 2.72
N ARG A 109 -15.36 -9.74 2.12
CA ARG A 109 -14.53 -10.79 2.72
C ARG A 109 -13.78 -10.26 3.93
N ARG A 110 -13.42 -11.13 4.88
CA ARG A 110 -12.47 -10.83 5.95
C ARG A 110 -11.06 -10.69 5.38
N TRP A 111 -10.17 -10.02 6.13
CA TRP A 111 -8.79 -9.83 5.67
C TRP A 111 -8.07 -11.15 5.39
N GLY A 112 -8.15 -12.11 6.31
CA GLY A 112 -7.46 -13.39 6.18
C GLY A 112 -7.93 -14.19 4.96
N GLU A 113 -9.21 -14.18 4.63
CA GLU A 113 -9.77 -14.82 3.42
C GLU A 113 -9.21 -14.17 2.16
N PHE A 114 -9.29 -12.83 2.08
CA PHE A 114 -8.73 -12.07 0.97
C PHE A 114 -7.23 -12.33 0.80
N TYR A 115 -6.48 -12.27 1.90
CA TYR A 115 -5.03 -12.38 1.87
C TYR A 115 -4.58 -13.78 1.42
N ALA A 116 -5.17 -14.83 1.98
CA ALA A 116 -4.87 -16.20 1.58
C ALA A 116 -5.22 -16.47 0.12
N GLU A 117 -6.43 -16.10 -0.33
CA GLU A 117 -6.95 -16.48 -1.63
C GLU A 117 -6.45 -15.64 -2.80
N ASP A 118 -6.17 -14.36 -2.55
CA ASP A 118 -5.83 -13.43 -3.63
C ASP A 118 -4.38 -12.96 -3.58
N ARG A 119 -3.67 -13.12 -2.45
CA ARG A 119 -2.29 -12.65 -2.29
C ARG A 119 -1.25 -13.75 -2.06
N ILE A 120 -1.68 -14.95 -1.65
CA ILE A 120 -0.76 -16.06 -1.35
C ILE A 120 -0.97 -17.24 -2.30
N LEU A 121 -2.15 -17.86 -2.27
CA LEU A 121 -2.41 -19.10 -3.00
C LEU A 121 -2.27 -19.01 -4.53
N PRO A 122 -2.56 -17.88 -5.20
CA PRO A 122 -2.33 -17.76 -6.64
C PRO A 122 -0.89 -18.03 -7.08
N TYR A 123 0.08 -17.76 -6.19
CA TYR A 123 1.51 -17.92 -6.48
C TYR A 123 2.07 -19.25 -6.04
N LEU A 124 1.33 -20.05 -5.29
CA LEU A 124 1.83 -21.30 -4.72
C LEU A 124 2.14 -22.34 -5.81
N GLN A 125 1.18 -22.63 -6.69
CA GLN A 125 1.39 -23.62 -7.75
C GLN A 125 2.48 -23.18 -8.74
N PRO A 126 2.48 -21.94 -9.27
CA PRO A 126 3.58 -21.45 -10.11
C PRO A 126 4.97 -21.52 -9.44
N SER A 127 5.05 -21.26 -8.13
CA SER A 127 6.30 -21.38 -7.36
C SER A 127 6.75 -22.82 -7.14
N ARG A 128 5.82 -23.76 -7.15
CA ARG A 128 6.15 -25.20 -7.18
C ARG A 128 6.66 -25.62 -8.56
N ASP A 129 6.02 -25.16 -9.62
CA ASP A 129 6.35 -25.52 -10.98
C ASP A 129 7.74 -25.01 -11.39
N ASN A 130 8.15 -23.84 -10.88
CA ASN A 130 9.51 -23.31 -11.09
C ASN A 130 10.55 -23.85 -10.10
N GLY A 131 10.13 -24.70 -9.15
CA GLY A 131 11.00 -25.37 -8.18
C GLY A 131 11.42 -24.51 -6.97
N SER A 132 10.91 -23.28 -6.81
CA SER A 132 11.26 -22.42 -5.67
C SER A 132 10.62 -22.85 -4.36
N ILE A 133 9.46 -23.54 -4.41
CA ILE A 133 8.77 -24.11 -3.24
C ILE A 133 8.65 -25.63 -3.42
N SER A 134 9.18 -26.39 -2.46
CA SER A 134 9.06 -27.84 -2.44
C SER A 134 7.64 -28.31 -2.07
N ALA A 135 7.30 -29.58 -2.32
CA ALA A 135 6.01 -30.15 -1.90
C ALA A 135 5.78 -30.02 -0.38
N GLY A 136 6.81 -30.25 0.45
CA GLY A 136 6.71 -30.06 1.89
C GLY A 136 6.54 -28.59 2.28
N GLY A 137 7.18 -27.66 1.55
CA GLY A 137 7.00 -26.22 1.72
C GLY A 137 5.58 -25.78 1.36
N ALA A 138 5.02 -26.33 0.28
CA ALA A 138 3.64 -26.03 -0.12
C ALA A 138 2.63 -26.39 0.99
N GLY A 139 2.77 -27.56 1.62
CA GLY A 139 1.91 -27.93 2.76
C GLY A 139 2.04 -27.00 3.97
N VAL A 140 3.20 -26.35 4.15
CA VAL A 140 3.35 -25.28 5.18
C VAL A 140 2.54 -24.04 4.80
N VAL A 141 2.66 -23.59 3.55
CA VAL A 141 1.91 -22.45 3.02
C VAL A 141 0.40 -22.68 3.11
N GLU A 142 -0.06 -23.85 2.69
CA GLU A 142 -1.48 -24.23 2.73
C GLU A 142 -2.07 -24.18 4.15
N ARG A 143 -1.37 -24.76 5.13
CA ARG A 143 -1.83 -24.72 6.54
C ARG A 143 -1.93 -23.30 7.10
N LEU A 144 -0.97 -22.41 6.77
CA LEU A 144 -1.09 -21.02 7.18
C LEU A 144 -2.25 -20.31 6.49
N CYS A 145 -2.51 -20.62 5.21
CA CYS A 145 -3.67 -20.10 4.50
C CYS A 145 -5.01 -20.59 5.09
N GLU A 146 -5.06 -21.82 5.62
CA GLU A 146 -6.25 -22.30 6.36
C GLU A 146 -6.46 -21.47 7.61
N ARG A 147 -5.44 -21.25 8.44
CA ARG A 147 -5.54 -20.39 9.63
C ARG A 147 -5.95 -18.95 9.31
N LEU A 148 -5.43 -18.39 8.21
CA LEU A 148 -5.85 -17.07 7.72
C LEU A 148 -7.35 -17.04 7.40
N ARG A 149 -7.86 -18.07 6.69
CA ARG A 149 -9.29 -18.19 6.38
C ARG A 149 -10.15 -18.36 7.62
N ASP A 150 -9.65 -19.05 8.64
CA ASP A 150 -10.34 -19.23 9.92
C ASP A 150 -10.40 -17.93 10.73
N GLY A 151 -9.59 -16.92 10.35
CA GLY A 151 -9.56 -15.60 10.98
C GLY A 151 -8.61 -15.49 12.17
N ASP A 152 -7.72 -16.45 12.36
CA ASP A 152 -6.75 -16.48 13.48
C ASP A 152 -5.88 -15.21 13.55
N PHE A 153 -5.71 -14.54 12.43
CA PHE A 153 -4.88 -13.34 12.28
C PHE A 153 -5.67 -12.07 11.95
N ASP A 154 -6.99 -12.17 11.89
CA ASP A 154 -7.82 -11.00 11.67
C ASP A 154 -7.65 -10.03 12.84
N ASN A 155 -7.43 -8.77 12.53
CA ASN A 155 -7.20 -7.73 13.53
C ASN A 155 -7.74 -6.39 13.05
N ASP A 156 -7.80 -5.44 13.99
CA ASP A 156 -8.31 -4.11 13.71
C ASP A 156 -7.37 -3.33 12.78
N GLN A 157 -7.97 -2.62 11.85
CA GLN A 157 -7.28 -1.56 11.12
C GLN A 157 -6.80 -0.46 12.09
N PRO A 158 -5.77 0.34 11.71
CA PRO A 158 -5.34 1.49 12.50
C PRO A 158 -6.47 2.47 12.80
N ALA A 159 -6.33 3.22 13.87
CA ALA A 159 -7.43 4.01 14.46
C ALA A 159 -8.08 4.99 13.48
N LEU A 160 -7.31 5.72 12.64
CA LEU A 160 -7.87 6.65 11.65
C LEU A 160 -8.65 5.91 10.55
N VAL A 161 -8.19 4.75 10.10
CA VAL A 161 -8.92 3.94 9.11
C VAL A 161 -10.27 3.52 9.67
N ARG A 162 -10.32 3.09 10.92
CA ARG A 162 -11.57 2.73 11.61
C ARG A 162 -12.49 3.95 11.82
N ALA A 163 -11.92 5.09 12.17
CA ALA A 163 -12.70 6.33 12.32
C ALA A 163 -13.32 6.76 10.99
N GLY A 164 -12.52 6.85 9.93
CA GLY A 164 -13.00 7.20 8.59
C GLY A 164 -14.03 6.20 8.04
N ALA A 165 -13.88 4.89 8.33
CA ALA A 165 -14.87 3.88 7.96
C ALA A 165 -16.22 4.14 8.65
N ARG A 166 -16.21 4.47 9.95
CA ARG A 166 -17.43 4.83 10.69
C ARG A 166 -18.10 6.08 10.14
N GLU A 167 -17.33 7.12 9.83
CA GLU A 167 -17.84 8.38 9.27
C GLU A 167 -18.50 8.16 7.89
N ARG A 168 -17.95 7.28 7.07
CA ARG A 168 -18.53 6.89 5.78
C ARG A 168 -19.69 5.88 5.89
N GLY A 169 -20.02 5.38 7.08
CA GLY A 169 -21.01 4.34 7.28
C GLY A 169 -20.60 2.99 6.68
N ALA A 170 -19.32 2.73 6.54
CA ALA A 170 -18.80 1.49 5.95
C ALA A 170 -19.01 0.31 6.90
N ARG A 171 -19.41 -0.85 6.37
CA ARG A 171 -19.63 -2.08 7.14
C ARG A 171 -18.33 -2.69 7.66
N VAL A 172 -17.24 -2.52 6.92
CA VAL A 172 -15.91 -3.04 7.25
C VAL A 172 -14.90 -1.90 7.09
N ALA A 173 -13.98 -1.77 8.05
CA ALA A 173 -12.87 -0.85 7.93
C ALA A 173 -11.79 -1.43 7.01
N VAL A 174 -11.53 -0.78 5.90
CA VAL A 174 -10.51 -1.18 4.92
C VAL A 174 -9.70 0.04 4.55
N ALA A 175 -8.38 -0.09 4.53
CA ALA A 175 -7.48 0.99 4.14
C ALA A 175 -7.42 1.14 2.62
N ARG A 176 -7.21 2.37 2.15
CA ARG A 176 -6.77 2.66 0.78
C ARG A 176 -5.25 2.49 0.75
N THR A 177 -4.78 1.38 0.21
CA THR A 177 -3.36 1.04 0.19
C THR A 177 -2.73 1.33 -1.16
N HIS A 178 -1.42 1.59 -1.12
CA HIS A 178 -0.58 1.62 -2.31
C HIS A 178 -0.47 0.24 -2.97
N GLY A 179 -0.40 -0.81 -2.15
CA GLY A 179 -0.42 -2.21 -2.58
C GLY A 179 0.91 -2.77 -3.08
N ASP A 180 1.90 -1.91 -3.34
CA ASP A 180 3.28 -2.27 -3.66
C ASP A 180 4.26 -1.24 -3.04
N LEU A 181 4.11 -0.94 -1.75
CA LEU A 181 4.80 0.13 -1.06
C LEU A 181 6.17 -0.32 -0.52
N TRP A 182 7.08 -0.73 -1.38
CA TRP A 182 8.47 -0.90 -0.99
C TRP A 182 9.26 0.41 -1.14
N CYS A 183 10.46 0.48 -0.57
CA CYS A 183 11.25 1.73 -0.53
C CYS A 183 11.57 2.33 -1.91
N GLY A 184 11.55 1.55 -2.99
CA GLY A 184 11.74 2.03 -4.36
C GLY A 184 10.52 2.74 -4.95
N ASN A 185 9.34 2.54 -4.39
CA ASN A 185 8.09 3.19 -4.81
C ASN A 185 7.75 4.43 -3.96
N VAL A 186 8.70 4.90 -3.16
CA VAL A 186 8.67 6.20 -2.47
C VAL A 186 9.87 7.03 -2.95
N LEU A 187 9.63 7.97 -3.84
CA LEU A 187 10.67 8.91 -4.28
C LEU A 187 10.76 10.08 -3.31
N TRP A 188 11.97 10.32 -2.82
CA TRP A 188 12.24 11.46 -1.94
C TRP A 188 12.67 12.65 -2.79
N THR A 189 11.91 13.74 -2.72
CA THR A 189 12.11 14.95 -3.54
C THR A 189 12.06 16.22 -2.68
N PRO A 190 12.64 17.35 -3.12
CA PRO A 190 12.46 18.64 -2.46
C PRO A 190 10.97 18.99 -2.29
N ALA A 191 10.60 19.49 -1.11
CA ALA A 191 9.21 19.79 -0.79
C ALA A 191 8.61 20.90 -1.65
N ASP A 192 9.41 21.87 -2.07
CA ASP A 192 9.00 22.96 -2.99
C ASP A 192 8.72 22.46 -4.40
N GLU A 193 9.41 21.40 -4.84
CA GLU A 193 9.10 20.72 -6.10
C GLU A 193 7.74 20.01 -6.00
N ALA A 194 7.53 19.20 -4.96
CA ALA A 194 6.25 18.50 -4.76
C ALA A 194 5.06 19.47 -4.57
N ALA A 195 5.27 20.62 -3.98
CA ALA A 195 4.22 21.63 -3.78
C ALA A 195 3.65 22.20 -5.09
N GLN A 196 4.35 22.05 -6.22
CA GLN A 196 3.89 22.59 -7.51
C GLN A 196 2.64 21.89 -8.06
N TRP A 197 2.35 20.66 -7.60
CA TRP A 197 1.17 19.90 -8.02
C TRP A 197 0.29 19.40 -6.86
N ALA A 198 0.64 19.77 -5.63
CA ALA A 198 -0.22 19.46 -4.49
C ALA A 198 -1.53 20.24 -4.60
N PRO A 199 -2.69 19.58 -4.47
CA PRO A 199 -3.97 20.32 -4.47
C PRO A 199 -4.01 21.26 -3.27
N PRO A 200 -4.73 22.39 -3.35
CA PRO A 200 -5.00 23.21 -2.18
C PRO A 200 -5.71 22.35 -1.12
N ARG A 201 -5.24 22.42 0.11
CA ARG A 201 -5.84 21.66 1.22
C ARG A 201 -7.31 22.03 1.38
N ALA A 202 -8.19 21.04 1.43
CA ALA A 202 -9.60 21.26 1.71
C ALA A 202 -9.76 21.81 3.14
N GLY A 203 -10.54 22.87 3.30
CA GLY A 203 -11.01 23.34 4.61
C GLY A 203 -10.19 24.41 5.32
N LEU A 204 -9.11 24.94 4.76
CA LEU A 204 -8.47 26.14 5.30
C LEU A 204 -9.11 27.41 4.70
N GLY A 205 -10.33 27.72 5.13
CA GLY A 205 -10.82 29.09 5.05
C GLY A 205 -9.96 30.01 5.95
N PRO A 206 -9.97 31.36 5.70
CA PRO A 206 -9.03 32.29 6.33
C PRO A 206 -9.12 32.43 7.87
N GLN A 207 -9.85 31.58 8.57
CA GLN A 207 -10.15 31.73 10.00
C GLN A 207 -9.90 30.49 10.91
N THR A 208 -9.23 29.44 10.44
CA THR A 208 -8.96 28.26 11.29
C THR A 208 -7.49 27.84 11.29
N SER A 209 -6.56 28.79 11.36
CA SER A 209 -5.11 28.53 11.46
C SER A 209 -4.71 27.78 12.73
N SER A 210 -5.53 27.76 13.77
CA SER A 210 -5.14 27.29 15.09
C SER A 210 -5.18 25.77 15.31
N SER A 211 -6.02 25.02 14.56
CA SER A 211 -6.21 23.58 14.79
C SER A 211 -5.34 22.70 13.87
N VAL A 212 -4.94 23.21 12.72
CA VAL A 212 -4.09 22.51 11.76
C VAL A 212 -2.61 22.80 11.98
N GLU A 213 -2.27 23.95 12.55
CA GLU A 213 -0.92 24.28 13.03
C GLU A 213 -0.45 23.30 14.10
N ALA A 214 -1.35 22.79 14.94
CA ALA A 214 -1.04 21.76 15.93
C ALA A 214 -0.65 20.39 15.32
N LEU A 215 -1.08 20.10 14.09
CA LEU A 215 -0.73 18.86 13.38
C LEU A 215 0.46 19.01 12.41
N THR A 216 0.83 20.26 12.05
CA THR A 216 1.86 20.51 11.02
C THR A 216 3.13 21.17 11.55
N GLY A 217 3.23 21.47 12.83
CA GLY A 217 4.40 22.17 13.41
C GLY A 217 4.53 23.63 12.95
N ASP A 218 5.27 24.43 13.72
CA ASP A 218 5.62 25.82 13.39
C ASP A 218 6.37 25.88 12.04
N SER A 219 6.31 26.97 11.33
CA SER A 219 6.91 27.17 9.97
C SER A 219 8.40 26.85 9.89
N ALA A 220 9.11 26.81 11.02
CA ALA A 220 10.51 26.41 11.12
C ALA A 220 10.71 24.89 11.02
N ASP A 221 9.66 24.07 11.14
CA ASP A 221 9.72 22.59 11.24
C ASP A 221 9.15 21.87 10.01
N ARG A 222 8.86 22.60 8.93
CA ARG A 222 8.39 21.97 7.69
C ARG A 222 9.51 21.14 7.06
N PRO A 223 9.23 19.88 6.68
CA PRO A 223 10.24 19.05 6.06
C PRO A 223 10.67 19.67 4.72
N THR A 224 11.97 19.77 4.50
CA THR A 224 12.55 20.22 3.22
C THR A 224 12.49 19.15 2.14
N VAL A 225 12.21 17.90 2.53
CA VAL A 225 12.12 16.73 1.68
C VAL A 225 10.83 15.99 2.01
N VAL A 226 10.12 15.55 0.98
CA VAL A 226 8.89 14.75 1.10
C VAL A 226 9.00 13.44 0.33
N GLY A 227 8.29 12.41 0.78
CA GLY A 227 8.13 11.16 0.05
C GLY A 227 6.94 11.27 -0.90
N VAL A 228 7.15 10.90 -2.16
CA VAL A 228 6.15 10.90 -3.22
C VAL A 228 5.90 9.47 -3.67
N LEU A 229 4.66 9.04 -3.66
CA LEU A 229 4.22 7.72 -4.09
C LEU A 229 4.23 7.61 -5.61
N ILE A 230 4.77 6.51 -6.12
CA ILE A 230 4.84 6.15 -7.54
C ILE A 230 4.56 4.65 -7.71
N ASP A 231 4.25 4.18 -8.90
CA ASP A 231 4.11 2.76 -9.25
C ASP A 231 3.13 1.96 -8.35
N PRO A 232 1.92 2.41 -8.05
CA PRO A 232 1.03 1.71 -7.15
C PRO A 232 0.38 0.48 -7.82
N MET A 233 0.09 -0.50 -6.99
CA MET A 233 -0.91 -1.53 -7.20
C MET A 233 -2.11 -1.25 -6.27
N ALA A 234 -2.70 -0.05 -6.40
CA ALA A 234 -3.65 0.50 -5.45
C ALA A 234 -4.88 -0.39 -5.27
N GLN A 235 -5.24 -0.64 -4.02
CA GLN A 235 -6.34 -1.53 -3.67
C GLN A 235 -6.84 -1.31 -2.25
N GLY A 236 -8.00 -1.86 -1.93
CA GLY A 236 -8.45 -2.01 -0.56
C GLY A 236 -7.72 -3.15 0.14
N ALA A 237 -6.97 -2.85 1.21
CA ALA A 237 -6.25 -3.86 1.99
C ALA A 237 -6.11 -3.47 3.47
N HIS A 238 -5.32 -4.24 4.22
CA HIS A 238 -4.94 -3.86 5.57
C HIS A 238 -3.77 -2.86 5.52
N ALA A 239 -3.85 -1.77 6.27
CA ALA A 239 -2.80 -0.74 6.30
C ALA A 239 -1.42 -1.29 6.69
N GLU A 240 -1.38 -2.30 7.59
CA GLU A 240 -0.13 -2.95 7.99
C GLU A 240 0.62 -3.60 6.81
N THR A 241 -0.10 -3.93 5.71
CA THR A 241 0.54 -4.51 4.51
C THR A 241 1.49 -3.52 3.83
N ASP A 242 1.08 -2.27 3.65
CA ASP A 242 1.96 -1.23 3.11
C ASP A 242 3.10 -0.89 4.07
N LEU A 243 2.82 -0.81 5.37
CA LEU A 243 3.85 -0.57 6.39
C LEU A 243 4.90 -1.69 6.40
N ALA A 244 4.49 -2.95 6.32
CA ALA A 244 5.40 -4.09 6.25
C ALA A 244 6.24 -4.08 4.96
N ALA A 245 5.63 -3.72 3.82
CA ALA A 245 6.30 -3.63 2.53
C ALA A 245 7.47 -2.64 2.53
N LEU A 246 7.34 -1.49 3.20
CA LEU A 246 8.43 -0.51 3.35
C LEU A 246 9.70 -1.11 3.94
N GLY A 247 9.57 -2.09 4.83
CA GLY A 247 10.71 -2.72 5.53
C GLY A 247 11.45 -3.76 4.71
N VAL A 248 10.83 -4.36 3.69
CA VAL A 248 11.35 -5.56 3.00
C VAL A 248 12.71 -5.34 2.34
N PHE A 249 12.92 -4.18 1.73
CA PHE A 249 14.16 -3.85 1.02
C PHE A 249 14.93 -2.69 1.67
N GLY A 250 14.66 -2.36 2.93
CA GLY A 250 15.49 -1.47 3.74
C GLY A 250 15.18 0.00 3.59
N GLN A 251 13.97 0.44 3.90
CA GLN A 251 13.62 1.86 4.00
C GLN A 251 14.44 2.56 5.10
N ARG A 252 15.17 3.60 4.74
CA ARG A 252 15.90 4.42 5.72
C ARG A 252 14.93 5.19 6.62
N TYR A 253 15.19 5.25 7.92
CA TYR A 253 14.36 5.85 8.95
C TYR A 253 12.98 5.18 9.11
N LEU A 254 12.88 3.88 8.81
CA LEU A 254 11.62 3.12 8.90
C LEU A 254 10.97 3.25 10.27
N ASP A 255 11.74 3.16 11.36
CA ASP A 255 11.20 3.29 12.72
C ASP A 255 10.56 4.66 12.97
N ARG A 256 11.08 5.73 12.33
CA ARG A 256 10.48 7.07 12.41
C ARG A 256 9.18 7.15 11.62
N ILE A 257 9.12 6.51 10.45
CA ILE A 257 7.88 6.39 9.67
C ILE A 257 6.81 5.69 10.51
N TYR A 258 7.16 4.54 11.11
CA TYR A 258 6.23 3.78 11.96
C TYR A 258 5.79 4.56 13.20
N ALA A 259 6.71 5.24 13.88
CA ALA A 259 6.39 6.03 15.07
C ALA A 259 5.44 7.18 14.72
N ALA A 260 5.72 7.92 13.65
CA ALA A 260 4.90 9.03 13.20
C ALA A 260 3.53 8.59 12.66
N TYR A 261 3.46 7.43 12.00
CA TYR A 261 2.20 6.80 11.63
C TYR A 261 1.38 6.45 12.87
N HIS A 262 1.99 5.75 13.83
CA HIS A 262 1.34 5.31 15.07
C HIS A 262 0.88 6.48 15.95
N GLU A 263 1.61 7.60 15.94
CA GLU A 263 1.26 8.81 16.66
C GLU A 263 -0.12 9.34 16.25
N VAL A 264 -0.41 9.40 14.95
CA VAL A 264 -1.67 9.94 14.43
C VAL A 264 -2.74 8.88 14.19
N SER A 265 -2.33 7.65 13.98
CA SER A 265 -3.22 6.50 13.74
C SER A 265 -2.71 5.26 14.47
N PRO A 266 -2.98 5.13 15.77
CA PRO A 266 -2.53 3.97 16.55
C PRO A 266 -2.82 2.65 15.86
N LEU A 267 -1.74 1.86 15.68
CA LEU A 267 -1.78 0.50 15.15
C LEU A 267 -2.33 -0.45 16.21
N ALA A 268 -2.98 -1.53 15.78
CA ALA A 268 -3.50 -2.55 16.68
C ALA A 268 -2.37 -3.22 17.49
N GLU A 269 -2.69 -3.69 18.69
CA GLU A 269 -1.74 -4.43 19.52
C GLU A 269 -1.17 -5.63 18.73
N GLY A 270 0.11 -5.94 18.93
CA GLY A 270 0.78 -7.04 18.25
C GLY A 270 1.14 -6.76 16.77
N TRP A 271 1.05 -5.53 16.29
CA TRP A 271 1.34 -5.22 14.89
C TRP A 271 2.78 -5.56 14.46
N ARG A 272 3.75 -5.43 15.39
CA ARG A 272 5.15 -5.76 15.09
C ARG A 272 5.36 -7.23 14.82
N GLU A 273 4.66 -8.08 15.54
CA GLU A 273 4.66 -9.52 15.38
C GLU A 273 4.03 -9.95 14.04
N ARG A 274 3.12 -9.12 13.49
CA ARG A 274 2.46 -9.36 12.20
C ARG A 274 3.22 -8.83 10.99
N VAL A 275 4.29 -8.05 11.16
CA VAL A 275 5.07 -7.50 10.03
C VAL A 275 5.50 -8.59 9.04
N GLY A 276 6.03 -9.72 9.54
CA GLY A 276 6.40 -10.85 8.70
C GLY A 276 5.22 -11.43 7.92
N LEU A 277 4.05 -11.53 8.56
CA LEU A 277 2.82 -12.03 7.92
C LEU A 277 2.34 -11.07 6.82
N HIS A 278 2.33 -9.77 7.08
CA HIS A 278 1.90 -8.76 6.10
C HIS A 278 2.88 -8.58 4.93
N SER A 279 4.18 -8.83 5.11
CA SER A 279 5.18 -8.81 4.03
C SER A 279 5.25 -10.12 3.22
N TRP A 280 4.61 -11.19 3.70
CA TRP A 280 4.71 -12.54 3.13
C TRP A 280 4.30 -12.62 1.67
N HIS A 281 3.28 -11.86 1.25
CA HIS A 281 2.84 -11.83 -0.15
C HIS A 281 3.96 -11.39 -1.11
N ILE A 282 4.84 -10.48 -0.68
CA ILE A 282 5.99 -10.04 -1.48
C ILE A 282 6.93 -11.22 -1.74
N LEU A 283 7.22 -12.02 -0.72
CA LEU A 283 8.05 -13.22 -0.87
C LEU A 283 7.39 -14.25 -1.79
N MET A 284 6.08 -14.42 -1.71
CA MET A 284 5.33 -15.36 -2.55
C MET A 284 5.33 -14.93 -4.02
N ILE A 285 5.09 -13.65 -4.32
CA ILE A 285 5.15 -13.16 -5.70
C ILE A 285 6.58 -13.21 -6.26
N HIS A 286 7.59 -12.91 -5.43
CA HIS A 286 9.00 -13.02 -5.84
C HIS A 286 9.43 -14.48 -6.07
N ALA A 287 8.95 -15.43 -5.27
CA ALA A 287 9.17 -16.86 -5.48
C ALA A 287 8.62 -17.32 -6.83
N PHE A 288 7.46 -16.80 -7.23
CA PHE A 288 6.88 -17.04 -8.55
C PHE A 288 7.68 -16.37 -9.67
N LEU A 289 7.97 -15.08 -9.57
CA LEU A 289 8.56 -14.29 -10.66
C LEU A 289 10.04 -14.57 -10.88
N PHE A 290 10.80 -14.78 -9.80
CA PHE A 290 12.26 -14.85 -9.82
C PHE A 290 12.82 -16.19 -9.33
N GLY A 291 12.02 -16.99 -8.63
CA GLY A 291 12.48 -18.27 -8.07
C GLY A 291 13.55 -18.10 -6.99
N GLY A 292 14.62 -18.90 -7.05
CA GLY A 292 15.77 -18.78 -6.14
C GLY A 292 15.43 -19.01 -4.66
N GLY A 293 16.01 -18.21 -3.78
CA GLY A 293 15.83 -18.31 -2.32
C GLY A 293 14.47 -17.84 -1.79
N TYR A 294 13.72 -17.05 -2.56
CA TYR A 294 12.46 -16.44 -2.10
C TYR A 294 11.42 -17.48 -1.63
N GLY A 295 11.32 -18.61 -2.32
CA GLY A 295 10.41 -19.68 -1.90
C GLY A 295 10.78 -20.27 -0.54
N GLY A 296 12.07 -20.45 -0.28
CA GLY A 296 12.59 -20.89 1.02
C GLY A 296 12.29 -19.89 2.12
N GLU A 297 12.47 -18.59 1.86
CA GLU A 297 12.17 -17.51 2.78
C GLU A 297 10.67 -17.41 3.06
N ALA A 298 9.82 -17.52 2.03
CA ALA A 298 8.38 -17.54 2.19
C ALA A 298 7.91 -18.69 3.10
N VAL A 299 8.47 -19.90 2.93
CA VAL A 299 8.18 -21.05 3.79
C VAL A 299 8.70 -20.83 5.21
N ALA A 300 9.86 -20.19 5.38
CA ALA A 300 10.42 -19.88 6.70
C ALA A 300 9.53 -18.87 7.46
N VAL A 301 9.05 -17.84 6.79
CA VAL A 301 8.07 -16.89 7.36
C VAL A 301 6.79 -17.63 7.76
N ALA A 302 6.23 -18.46 6.87
CA ALA A 302 4.99 -19.19 7.16
C ALA A 302 5.10 -20.07 8.41
N ARG A 303 6.27 -20.69 8.65
CA ARG A 303 6.50 -21.52 9.85
C ARG A 303 6.47 -20.74 11.17
N GLN A 304 6.73 -19.42 11.15
CA GLN A 304 6.70 -18.60 12.37
C GLN A 304 5.29 -18.38 12.88
N TYR A 305 4.29 -18.59 12.03
CA TYR A 305 2.88 -18.38 12.33
C TYR A 305 2.06 -19.68 12.44
N LEU A 306 2.72 -20.84 12.45
CA LEU A 306 2.09 -22.15 12.66
C LEU A 306 2.34 -22.66 14.08
#